data_01f288c760e8472c0f37ca04cc1404e9
#
_entry.id   01f288c760e8472c0f37ca04cc1404e9
#
_cell.length_a   1.000
_cell.length_b   1.000
_cell.length_c   1.000
_cell.angle_alpha   90.00
_cell.angle_beta   90.00
_cell.angle_gamma   90.00
#
_symmetry.space_group_name_H-M   'P 1'
#
loop_
_entity.id
_entity.type
_entity.pdbx_description
1 polymer ?
#
loop_
_entity_poly.entity_id
_entity_poly.type
_entity_poly.pdbx_seq_one_letter_code
_entity_poly.pdbx_strand_id
1 'polypeptide(L)'
;MNKFLQKNKLLKITLITYLVVIFPFGFAKSEYYFMSPGPPYQWDIEIENAQTYEYDGNLYQLTVRRDEANYFVYVWARLNSQIDLYPREVILPDGVTPQELSEISMQNMMTSENVAIAVALNSLDYDVQSEGDGVLVVGLLDDSPVKDKLIKDDLIVSINNELVRSTTEFISKLRTYEIGDLVNIGLIRNNQEITIETNLIEHVEYKNEPMVGFLASTPNQQFTFPFDVDIQTGNVGGPSAGMMMALNVYNLLTENDITKGKKIAGTGTIEINGSIGPVGGVKQKAVSYTHLRAHETRGNLVC
;
A
#
# COMPACT_ATOMS: atom_id res chain seq x y z
N MET A 1 50.58 2.95 -37.66
CA MET A 1 49.35 2.32 -38.18
C MET A 1 48.90 1.09 -37.37
N ASN A 2 49.75 0.17 -36.95
CA ASN A 2 49.38 -1.04 -36.19
C ASN A 2 48.77 -0.75 -34.78
N LYS A 3 49.31 0.23 -34.02
CA LYS A 3 48.76 0.55 -32.66
C LYS A 3 47.34 1.14 -32.70
N PHE A 4 46.99 1.90 -33.73
CA PHE A 4 45.66 2.46 -33.92
C PHE A 4 44.63 1.39 -34.29
N LEU A 5 44.99 0.45 -35.15
CA LEU A 5 44.17 -0.69 -35.53
C LEU A 5 43.96 -1.67 -34.38
N GLN A 6 45.00 -1.92 -33.53
CA GLN A 6 44.88 -2.72 -32.32
C GLN A 6 43.98 -2.06 -31.27
N LYS A 7 44.07 -0.74 -31.06
CA LYS A 7 43.20 0.01 -30.15
C LYS A 7 41.72 -0.08 -30.58
N ASN A 8 41.47 0.01 -31.90
CA ASN A 8 40.11 -0.14 -32.45
C ASN A 8 39.59 -1.56 -32.33
N LYS A 9 40.43 -2.58 -32.44
CA LYS A 9 40.04 -3.99 -32.26
C LYS A 9 39.70 -4.27 -30.80
N LEU A 10 40.50 -3.79 -29.84
CA LEU A 10 40.22 -3.92 -28.42
C LEU A 10 38.92 -3.21 -28.04
N LEU A 11 38.70 -1.96 -28.51
CA LEU A 11 37.47 -1.21 -28.29
C LEU A 11 36.23 -1.94 -28.83
N LYS A 12 36.32 -2.53 -30.04
CA LYS A 12 35.24 -3.32 -30.62
C LYS A 12 34.94 -4.57 -29.79
N ILE A 13 35.98 -5.30 -29.35
CA ILE A 13 35.78 -6.49 -28.51
C ILE A 13 35.11 -6.09 -27.18
N THR A 14 35.61 -5.04 -26.51
CA THR A 14 35.00 -4.54 -25.28
C THR A 14 33.56 -4.14 -25.47
N LEU A 15 33.24 -3.41 -26.56
CA LEU A 15 31.85 -3.04 -26.87
C LEU A 15 30.96 -4.25 -27.13
N ILE A 16 31.45 -5.24 -27.88
CA ILE A 16 30.71 -6.48 -28.16
C ILE A 16 30.47 -7.25 -26.85
N THR A 17 31.49 -7.38 -26.01
CA THR A 17 31.37 -8.05 -24.70
C THR A 17 30.33 -7.33 -23.83
N TYR A 18 30.36 -6.00 -23.77
CA TYR A 18 29.37 -5.21 -23.06
C TYR A 18 27.95 -5.46 -23.58
N LEU A 19 27.74 -5.36 -24.90
CA LEU A 19 26.42 -5.54 -25.53
C LEU A 19 25.87 -6.97 -25.41
N VAL A 20 26.72 -7.98 -25.49
CA VAL A 20 26.30 -9.39 -25.55
C VAL A 20 26.22 -10.03 -24.16
N VAL A 21 27.07 -9.62 -23.21
CA VAL A 21 27.16 -10.23 -21.89
C VAL A 21 26.65 -9.31 -20.78
N ILE A 22 27.24 -8.12 -20.64
CA ILE A 22 26.96 -7.23 -19.50
C ILE A 22 25.57 -6.60 -19.60
N PHE A 23 25.21 -6.12 -20.79
CA PHE A 23 23.94 -5.42 -20.99
C PHE A 23 22.73 -6.36 -20.79
N PRO A 24 22.64 -7.57 -21.39
CA PRO A 24 21.55 -8.48 -21.10
C PRO A 24 21.49 -8.96 -19.65
N PHE A 25 22.66 -9.18 -19.00
CA PHE A 25 22.73 -9.56 -17.60
C PHE A 25 22.11 -8.50 -16.68
N GLY A 26 22.28 -7.22 -17.02
CA GLY A 26 21.69 -6.13 -16.22
C GLY A 26 20.16 -6.14 -16.17
N PHE A 27 19.49 -6.78 -17.16
CA PHE A 27 18.03 -6.97 -17.16
C PHE A 27 17.57 -8.21 -16.40
N ALA A 28 18.48 -9.10 -16.00
CA ALA A 28 18.12 -10.24 -15.16
C ALA A 28 17.58 -9.74 -13.80
N LYS A 29 16.58 -10.43 -13.27
CA LYS A 29 16.01 -10.13 -11.96
C LYS A 29 17.04 -10.36 -10.85
N SER A 30 17.06 -9.46 -9.88
CA SER A 30 17.85 -9.63 -8.64
C SER A 30 16.93 -10.21 -7.54
N GLU A 31 17.52 -10.56 -6.40
CA GLU A 31 16.80 -11.01 -5.21
C GLU A 31 16.27 -9.83 -4.36
N TYR A 32 15.95 -8.70 -5.02
CA TYR A 32 15.47 -7.50 -4.34
C TYR A 32 14.25 -6.90 -5.02
N TYR A 33 13.39 -6.32 -4.20
CA TYR A 33 12.40 -5.34 -4.60
C TYR A 33 12.95 -3.94 -4.39
N PHE A 34 12.52 -2.99 -5.22
CA PHE A 34 12.84 -1.58 -4.99
C PHE A 34 11.57 -0.79 -4.68
N MET A 35 11.73 0.26 -3.87
CA MET A 35 10.72 1.28 -3.63
C MET A 35 11.27 2.64 -4.03
N SER A 36 10.58 3.33 -4.92
CA SER A 36 10.95 4.67 -5.41
C SER A 36 9.77 5.64 -5.32
N PRO A 37 10.02 6.96 -5.38
CA PRO A 37 8.95 7.93 -5.48
C PRO A 37 8.03 7.62 -6.67
N GLY A 38 6.71 7.64 -6.43
CA GLY A 38 5.69 7.59 -7.47
C GLY A 38 5.18 8.99 -7.81
N PRO A 39 4.40 9.16 -8.89
CA PRO A 39 3.73 10.43 -9.17
C PRO A 39 2.61 10.68 -8.14
N PRO A 40 2.31 11.94 -7.82
CA PRO A 40 1.06 12.26 -7.11
C PRO A 40 -0.13 11.84 -7.98
N TYR A 41 -1.15 11.27 -7.35
CA TYR A 41 -2.33 10.75 -8.04
C TYR A 41 -3.56 11.53 -7.60
N GLN A 42 -4.38 11.97 -8.56
CA GLN A 42 -5.67 12.59 -8.33
C GLN A 42 -6.75 11.55 -8.66
N TRP A 43 -7.70 11.36 -7.74
CA TRP A 43 -8.80 10.44 -7.93
C TRP A 43 -9.83 11.05 -8.86
N ASP A 44 -10.29 10.27 -9.82
CA ASP A 44 -11.53 10.53 -10.56
C ASP A 44 -12.65 9.82 -9.81
N ILE A 45 -13.61 10.59 -9.30
CA ILE A 45 -14.68 10.11 -8.42
C ILE A 45 -16.02 10.53 -9.02
N GLU A 46 -16.82 9.54 -9.29
CA GLU A 46 -18.19 9.72 -9.75
C GLU A 46 -19.17 9.35 -8.63
N ILE A 47 -20.13 10.22 -8.34
CA ILE A 47 -21.16 10.00 -7.32
C ILE A 47 -22.51 10.17 -8.00
N GLU A 48 -23.31 9.09 -8.04
CA GLU A 48 -24.64 9.10 -8.62
C GLU A 48 -25.71 9.25 -7.53
N ASN A 49 -26.81 9.89 -7.89
CA ASN A 49 -27.98 10.07 -7.02
C ASN A 49 -27.74 10.87 -5.73
N ALA A 50 -26.67 11.69 -5.68
CA ALA A 50 -26.40 12.63 -4.60
C ALA A 50 -26.05 14.01 -5.18
N GLN A 51 -26.22 15.05 -4.36
CA GLN A 51 -25.77 16.39 -4.71
C GLN A 51 -24.25 16.48 -4.52
N THR A 52 -23.53 16.85 -5.57
CA THR A 52 -22.08 17.04 -5.54
C THR A 52 -21.71 18.50 -5.79
N TYR A 53 -20.53 18.88 -5.32
CA TYR A 53 -19.99 20.23 -5.42
C TYR A 53 -18.60 20.17 -6.09
N GLU A 54 -18.36 21.11 -7.02
CA GLU A 54 -17.06 21.25 -7.70
C GLU A 54 -16.27 22.39 -7.08
N TYR A 55 -14.96 22.21 -6.95
CA TYR A 55 -14.05 23.18 -6.34
C TYR A 55 -12.79 23.39 -7.17
N ASP A 56 -12.20 24.59 -7.05
CA ASP A 56 -10.93 24.92 -7.71
C ASP A 56 -9.73 24.18 -7.07
N GLY A 57 -9.86 23.81 -5.80
CA GLY A 57 -8.83 23.07 -5.07
C GLY A 57 -8.85 21.58 -5.36
N ASN A 58 -7.72 20.91 -5.11
CA ASN A 58 -7.57 19.48 -5.41
C ASN A 58 -6.86 18.74 -4.27
N LEU A 59 -7.26 17.48 -4.08
CA LEU A 59 -6.66 16.57 -3.12
C LEU A 59 -5.90 15.46 -3.87
N TYR A 60 -4.61 15.32 -3.60
CA TYR A 60 -3.73 14.36 -4.27
C TYR A 60 -3.25 13.29 -3.31
N GLN A 61 -3.26 12.04 -3.75
CA GLN A 61 -2.62 10.92 -3.09
C GLN A 61 -1.12 10.89 -3.40
N LEU A 62 -0.27 10.83 -2.38
CA LEU A 62 1.16 10.55 -2.56
C LEU A 62 1.39 9.05 -2.72
N THR A 63 2.08 8.67 -3.78
CA THR A 63 2.32 7.27 -4.13
C THR A 63 3.79 6.90 -4.09
N VAL A 64 4.05 5.60 -4.05
CA VAL A 64 5.36 4.99 -4.28
C VAL A 64 5.25 3.97 -5.41
N ARG A 65 6.32 3.76 -6.14
CA ARG A 65 6.45 2.63 -7.04
C ARG A 65 7.23 1.53 -6.34
N ARG A 66 6.66 0.33 -6.30
CA ARG A 66 7.31 -0.90 -5.83
C ARG A 66 7.30 -1.92 -6.96
N ASP A 67 8.45 -2.53 -7.25
CA ASP A 67 8.57 -3.53 -8.29
C ASP A 67 9.82 -4.40 -8.05
N GLU A 68 9.95 -5.55 -8.74
CA GLU A 68 11.16 -6.37 -8.71
C GLU A 68 12.34 -5.60 -9.33
N ALA A 69 13.47 -5.58 -8.62
CA ALA A 69 14.67 -4.95 -9.12
C ALA A 69 15.44 -5.87 -10.06
N ASN A 70 15.77 -5.41 -11.26
CA ASN A 70 16.85 -6.01 -12.04
C ASN A 70 18.21 -5.50 -11.57
N TYR A 71 19.32 -6.07 -12.06
CA TYR A 71 20.65 -5.65 -11.60
C TYR A 71 20.98 -4.18 -11.94
N PHE A 72 20.42 -3.60 -13.00
CA PHE A 72 20.61 -2.16 -13.28
C PHE A 72 19.91 -1.32 -12.21
N VAL A 73 18.67 -1.64 -11.87
CA VAL A 73 17.92 -0.94 -10.81
C VAL A 73 18.60 -1.15 -9.46
N TYR A 74 19.08 -2.36 -9.17
CA TYR A 74 19.81 -2.65 -7.94
C TYR A 74 21.06 -1.76 -7.78
N VAL A 75 21.90 -1.66 -8.81
CA VAL A 75 23.08 -0.79 -8.79
C VAL A 75 22.69 0.68 -8.69
N TRP A 76 21.68 1.11 -9.44
CA TRP A 76 21.18 2.46 -9.40
C TRP A 76 20.65 2.86 -8.01
N ALA A 77 19.89 1.97 -7.36
CA ALA A 77 19.36 2.19 -6.03
C ALA A 77 20.47 2.35 -4.97
N ARG A 78 21.61 1.64 -5.12
CA ARG A 78 22.77 1.81 -4.24
C ARG A 78 23.43 3.19 -4.36
N LEU A 79 23.23 3.88 -5.48
CA LEU A 79 23.79 5.20 -5.76
C LEU A 79 22.77 6.32 -5.55
N ASN A 80 21.49 6.00 -5.44
CA ASN A 80 20.39 6.95 -5.31
C ASN A 80 19.68 6.78 -3.97
N SER A 81 19.89 7.75 -3.08
CA SER A 81 19.28 7.74 -1.74
C SER A 81 17.76 7.82 -1.72
N GLN A 82 17.08 8.11 -2.83
CA GLN A 82 15.62 8.15 -2.93
C GLN A 82 14.99 6.79 -3.19
N ILE A 83 15.79 5.76 -3.48
CA ILE A 83 15.34 4.41 -3.77
C ILE A 83 15.78 3.49 -2.63
N ASP A 84 14.84 2.80 -2.02
CA ASP A 84 15.12 1.78 -1.02
C ASP A 84 15.04 0.39 -1.65
N LEU A 85 15.91 -0.53 -1.19
CA LEU A 85 15.94 -1.93 -1.60
C LEU A 85 15.51 -2.81 -0.44
N TYR A 86 14.61 -3.73 -0.71
CA TYR A 86 14.13 -4.74 0.24
C TYR A 86 14.48 -6.13 -0.28
N PRO A 87 15.05 -7.02 0.54
CA PRO A 87 15.22 -8.42 0.17
C PRO A 87 13.89 -9.04 -0.26
N ARG A 88 13.95 -9.96 -1.23
CA ARG A 88 12.74 -10.58 -1.79
C ARG A 88 11.90 -11.27 -0.73
N GLU A 89 12.52 -11.99 0.19
CA GLU A 89 11.88 -12.71 1.30
C GLU A 89 11.09 -11.79 2.26
N VAL A 90 11.48 -10.53 2.38
CA VAL A 90 10.76 -9.52 3.22
C VAL A 90 9.46 -9.07 2.57
N ILE A 91 9.42 -9.02 1.24
CA ILE A 91 8.27 -8.50 0.49
C ILE A 91 7.36 -9.62 -0.01
N LEU A 92 7.95 -10.75 -0.39
CA LEU A 92 7.26 -11.88 -0.99
C LEU A 92 7.45 -13.11 -0.09
N PRO A 93 6.48 -13.43 0.77
CA PRO A 93 6.53 -14.61 1.61
C PRO A 93 6.62 -15.92 0.84
N ASP A 94 7.10 -16.97 1.49
CA ASP A 94 7.17 -18.31 0.93
C ASP A 94 5.79 -18.76 0.43
N GLY A 95 5.77 -19.27 -0.80
CA GLY A 95 4.56 -19.79 -1.43
C GLY A 95 3.63 -18.74 -2.05
N VAL A 96 3.97 -17.45 -1.95
CA VAL A 96 3.23 -16.35 -2.61
C VAL A 96 3.97 -15.93 -3.88
N THR A 97 3.26 -15.84 -4.98
CA THR A 97 3.80 -15.34 -6.25
C THR A 97 3.73 -13.81 -6.33
N PRO A 98 4.55 -13.15 -7.17
CA PRO A 98 4.44 -11.69 -7.40
C PRO A 98 3.04 -11.28 -7.90
N GLN A 99 2.38 -12.15 -8.65
CA GLN A 99 1.04 -11.90 -9.15
C GLN A 99 0.01 -11.95 -8.02
N GLU A 100 0.04 -12.95 -7.16
CA GLU A 100 -0.81 -13.03 -5.97
C GLU A 100 -0.58 -11.83 -5.04
N LEU A 101 0.68 -11.40 -4.83
CA LEU A 101 0.98 -10.20 -4.06
C LEU A 101 0.33 -8.94 -4.66
N SER A 102 0.34 -8.82 -5.99
CA SER A 102 -0.32 -7.72 -6.70
C SER A 102 -1.84 -7.77 -6.52
N GLU A 103 -2.45 -8.95 -6.65
CA GLU A 103 -3.89 -9.16 -6.45
C GLU A 103 -4.31 -8.82 -5.01
N ILE A 104 -3.54 -9.25 -4.01
CA ILE A 104 -3.75 -8.87 -2.60
C ILE A 104 -3.67 -7.34 -2.42
N SER A 105 -2.66 -6.72 -3.03
CA SER A 105 -2.48 -5.26 -2.94
C SER A 105 -3.67 -4.51 -3.55
N MET A 106 -4.21 -4.99 -4.66
CA MET A 106 -5.42 -4.43 -5.28
C MET A 106 -6.66 -4.69 -4.41
N GLN A 107 -6.82 -5.88 -3.85
CA GLN A 107 -7.93 -6.19 -2.96
C GLN A 107 -7.90 -5.33 -1.69
N ASN A 108 -6.72 -5.11 -1.09
CA ASN A 108 -6.55 -4.21 0.03
C ASN A 108 -6.88 -2.75 -0.34
N MET A 109 -6.62 -2.35 -1.59
CA MET A 109 -7.01 -1.04 -2.11
C MET A 109 -8.54 -0.93 -2.20
N MET A 110 -9.23 -1.92 -2.76
CA MET A 110 -10.71 -1.95 -2.85
C MET A 110 -11.35 -1.92 -1.45
N THR A 111 -10.79 -2.66 -0.49
CA THR A 111 -11.25 -2.59 0.91
C THR A 111 -11.07 -1.19 1.49
N SER A 112 -9.90 -0.57 1.25
CA SER A 112 -9.62 0.78 1.73
C SER A 112 -10.50 1.84 1.08
N GLU A 113 -10.86 1.67 -0.19
CA GLU A 113 -11.82 2.50 -0.92
C GLU A 113 -13.19 2.43 -0.26
N ASN A 114 -13.73 1.24 -0.05
CA ASN A 114 -15.03 1.06 0.60
C ASN A 114 -15.05 1.65 2.02
N VAL A 115 -13.98 1.45 2.79
CA VAL A 115 -13.83 2.06 4.13
C VAL A 115 -13.77 3.59 4.02
N ALA A 116 -13.06 4.12 3.04
CA ALA A 116 -12.96 5.57 2.84
C ALA A 116 -14.32 6.20 2.49
N ILE A 117 -15.08 5.55 1.61
CA ILE A 117 -16.46 5.96 1.28
C ILE A 117 -17.31 5.89 2.55
N ALA A 118 -17.28 4.77 3.28
CA ALA A 118 -18.05 4.60 4.50
C ALA A 118 -17.75 5.68 5.54
N VAL A 119 -16.47 6.00 5.78
CA VAL A 119 -16.07 7.04 6.72
C VAL A 119 -16.54 8.43 6.27
N ALA A 120 -16.39 8.75 4.98
CA ALA A 120 -16.84 10.02 4.44
C ALA A 120 -18.37 10.18 4.60
N LEU A 121 -19.12 9.14 4.25
CA LEU A 121 -20.58 9.15 4.36
C LEU A 121 -21.07 9.20 5.82
N ASN A 122 -20.47 8.40 6.71
CA ASN A 122 -20.78 8.45 8.15
C ASN A 122 -20.47 9.83 8.77
N SER A 123 -19.40 10.51 8.28
CA SER A 123 -19.06 11.87 8.73
C SER A 123 -20.08 12.93 8.28
N LEU A 124 -20.96 12.57 7.34
CA LEU A 124 -22.04 13.38 6.80
C LEU A 124 -23.42 12.88 7.28
N ASP A 125 -23.45 12.06 8.33
CA ASP A 125 -24.64 11.47 8.94
C ASP A 125 -25.47 10.55 8.00
N TYR A 126 -24.85 10.00 6.95
CA TYR A 126 -25.47 8.94 6.16
C TYR A 126 -25.30 7.58 6.85
N ASP A 127 -26.33 6.73 6.78
CA ASP A 127 -26.29 5.37 7.32
C ASP A 127 -25.53 4.42 6.37
N VAL A 128 -24.41 3.86 6.83
CA VAL A 128 -23.60 2.91 6.08
C VAL A 128 -23.51 1.60 6.85
N GLN A 129 -23.92 0.52 6.21
CA GLN A 129 -23.82 -0.82 6.78
C GLN A 129 -22.63 -1.57 6.18
N SER A 130 -21.88 -2.32 6.99
CA SER A 130 -20.78 -3.17 6.53
C SER A 130 -20.83 -4.55 7.16
N GLU A 131 -20.59 -5.57 6.33
CA GLU A 131 -20.49 -6.96 6.73
C GLU A 131 -19.20 -7.56 6.15
N GLY A 132 -18.55 -8.47 6.88
CA GLY A 132 -17.34 -9.19 6.44
C GLY A 132 -17.14 -10.44 7.28
N ASP A 133 -16.45 -11.43 6.70
CA ASP A 133 -16.32 -12.77 7.31
C ASP A 133 -15.12 -12.87 8.27
N GLY A 134 -14.16 -11.94 8.22
CA GLY A 134 -12.95 -11.99 9.00
C GLY A 134 -11.69 -11.60 8.22
N VAL A 135 -10.53 -12.11 8.67
CA VAL A 135 -9.21 -11.84 8.09
C VAL A 135 -8.60 -13.14 7.57
N LEU A 136 -8.49 -13.26 6.25
CA LEU A 136 -7.89 -14.41 5.60
C LEU A 136 -6.36 -14.33 5.64
N VAL A 137 -5.71 -15.39 6.10
CA VAL A 137 -4.26 -15.56 6.03
C VAL A 137 -3.87 -15.97 4.61
N VAL A 138 -3.19 -15.09 3.88
CA VAL A 138 -2.77 -15.35 2.50
C VAL A 138 -1.37 -15.94 2.43
N GLY A 139 -0.51 -15.57 3.36
CA GLY A 139 0.86 -16.07 3.47
C GLY A 139 1.50 -15.64 4.79
N LEU A 140 2.60 -16.28 5.14
CA LEU A 140 3.34 -16.03 6.38
C LEU A 140 4.71 -15.40 6.06
N LEU A 141 5.14 -14.43 6.85
CA LEU A 141 6.49 -13.88 6.77
C LEU A 141 7.52 -14.88 7.32
N ASP A 142 8.76 -14.84 6.83
CA ASP A 142 9.80 -15.80 7.22
C ASP A 142 10.11 -15.79 8.72
N ASP A 143 10.19 -14.61 9.32
CA ASP A 143 10.45 -14.41 10.75
C ASP A 143 9.15 -14.31 11.59
N SER A 144 8.04 -14.84 11.07
CA SER A 144 6.75 -14.78 11.73
C SER A 144 6.71 -15.65 12.99
N PRO A 145 6.27 -15.10 14.16
CA PRO A 145 6.10 -15.89 15.39
C PRO A 145 4.96 -16.89 15.31
N VAL A 146 4.15 -16.83 14.26
CA VAL A 146 3.02 -17.74 14.01
C VAL A 146 3.28 -18.75 12.90
N LYS A 147 4.52 -18.86 12.38
CA LYS A 147 4.87 -19.74 11.26
C LYS A 147 4.50 -21.21 11.47
N ASP A 148 4.57 -21.68 12.72
CA ASP A 148 4.19 -23.06 13.08
C ASP A 148 2.73 -23.17 13.59
N LYS A 149 1.98 -22.07 13.64
CA LYS A 149 0.64 -21.99 14.23
C LYS A 149 -0.45 -21.66 13.22
N LEU A 150 -0.15 -20.76 12.28
CA LEU A 150 -1.03 -20.37 11.19
C LEU A 150 -0.61 -21.05 9.88
N ILE A 151 -1.57 -21.24 9.01
CA ILE A 151 -1.36 -21.70 7.63
C ILE A 151 -2.16 -20.81 6.68
N LYS A 152 -1.80 -20.84 5.39
CA LYS A 152 -2.59 -20.21 4.34
C LYS A 152 -4.03 -20.70 4.40
N ASP A 153 -4.97 -19.80 4.11
CA ASP A 153 -6.42 -20.00 4.11
C ASP A 153 -7.07 -20.13 5.51
N ASP A 154 -6.33 -19.90 6.61
CA ASP A 154 -6.95 -19.67 7.90
C ASP A 154 -7.77 -18.38 7.89
N LEU A 155 -8.99 -18.44 8.43
CA LEU A 155 -9.85 -17.27 8.58
C LEU A 155 -9.84 -16.80 10.05
N ILE A 156 -9.16 -15.72 10.34
CA ILE A 156 -9.13 -15.12 11.67
C ILE A 156 -10.44 -14.36 11.89
N VAL A 157 -11.11 -14.64 13.00
CA VAL A 157 -12.41 -14.07 13.35
C VAL A 157 -12.42 -13.34 14.69
N SER A 158 -11.35 -13.44 15.48
CA SER A 158 -11.25 -12.69 16.74
C SER A 158 -9.80 -12.46 17.18
N ILE A 159 -9.60 -11.42 17.99
CA ILE A 159 -8.39 -11.16 18.77
C ILE A 159 -8.81 -10.92 20.23
N ASN A 160 -8.20 -11.63 21.19
CA ASN A 160 -8.55 -11.58 22.62
C ASN A 160 -10.08 -11.69 22.86
N ASN A 161 -10.76 -12.58 22.13
CA ASN A 161 -12.22 -12.80 22.12
C ASN A 161 -13.07 -11.64 21.58
N GLU A 162 -12.46 -10.58 21.06
CA GLU A 162 -13.17 -9.55 20.33
C GLU A 162 -13.26 -9.91 18.85
N LEU A 163 -14.46 -9.92 18.31
CA LEU A 163 -14.68 -10.25 16.90
C LEU A 163 -13.94 -9.27 15.97
N VAL A 164 -13.44 -9.79 14.86
CA VAL A 164 -12.89 -9.02 13.76
C VAL A 164 -13.52 -9.49 12.45
N ARG A 165 -13.96 -8.54 11.63
CA ARG A 165 -14.66 -8.79 10.38
C ARG A 165 -13.86 -8.37 9.14
N SER A 166 -12.76 -7.65 9.35
CA SER A 166 -11.92 -7.15 8.26
C SER A 166 -10.47 -6.98 8.71
N THR A 167 -9.56 -6.91 7.75
CA THR A 167 -8.16 -6.58 7.97
C THR A 167 -8.01 -5.21 8.63
N THR A 168 -8.81 -4.22 8.22
CA THR A 168 -8.80 -2.88 8.82
C THR A 168 -9.16 -2.93 10.30
N GLU A 169 -10.24 -3.64 10.65
CA GLU A 169 -10.67 -3.82 12.05
C GLU A 169 -9.63 -4.58 12.88
N PHE A 170 -9.02 -5.62 12.29
CA PHE A 170 -7.95 -6.37 12.94
C PHE A 170 -6.72 -5.51 13.26
N ILE A 171 -6.25 -4.72 12.28
CA ILE A 171 -5.13 -3.79 12.47
C ILE A 171 -5.46 -2.73 13.52
N SER A 172 -6.68 -2.17 13.50
CA SER A 172 -7.13 -1.21 14.50
C SER A 172 -7.03 -1.78 15.93
N LYS A 173 -7.48 -3.02 16.10
CA LYS A 173 -7.36 -3.70 17.39
C LYS A 173 -5.92 -4.01 17.76
N LEU A 174 -5.06 -4.44 16.81
CA LEU A 174 -3.64 -4.67 17.08
C LEU A 174 -2.95 -3.42 17.63
N ARG A 175 -3.29 -2.24 17.14
CA ARG A 175 -2.72 -0.95 17.59
C ARG A 175 -3.06 -0.58 19.03
N THR A 176 -4.00 -1.25 19.66
CA THR A 176 -4.30 -1.06 21.09
C THR A 176 -3.33 -1.80 22.01
N TYR A 177 -2.45 -2.65 21.45
CA TYR A 177 -1.45 -3.43 22.15
C TYR A 177 -0.04 -2.90 21.86
N GLU A 178 0.93 -3.32 22.70
CA GLU A 178 2.35 -3.02 22.52
C GLU A 178 3.10 -4.16 21.82
N ILE A 179 4.23 -3.85 21.20
CA ILE A 179 5.14 -4.86 20.64
C ILE A 179 5.64 -5.76 21.78
N GLY A 180 5.51 -7.07 21.61
CA GLY A 180 5.84 -8.07 22.62
C GLY A 180 4.65 -8.57 23.45
N ASP A 181 3.49 -7.89 23.37
CA ASP A 181 2.29 -8.35 24.05
C ASP A 181 1.84 -9.73 23.54
N LEU A 182 1.34 -10.55 24.47
CA LEU A 182 0.74 -11.83 24.18
C LEU A 182 -0.74 -11.64 23.84
N VAL A 183 -1.15 -12.11 22.66
CA VAL A 183 -2.53 -12.04 22.18
C VAL A 183 -3.06 -13.41 21.82
N ASN A 184 -4.36 -13.62 22.02
CA ASN A 184 -5.11 -14.79 21.59
C ASN A 184 -5.80 -14.49 20.26
N ILE A 185 -5.54 -15.30 19.24
CA ILE A 185 -6.16 -15.18 17.92
C ILE A 185 -7.11 -16.37 17.74
N GLY A 186 -8.40 -16.06 17.61
CA GLY A 186 -9.42 -17.03 17.23
C GLY A 186 -9.53 -17.10 15.72
N LEU A 187 -9.50 -18.32 15.18
CA LEU A 187 -9.57 -18.57 13.74
C LEU A 187 -10.44 -19.77 13.41
N ILE A 188 -10.88 -19.83 12.16
CA ILE A 188 -11.58 -20.98 11.58
C ILE A 188 -10.64 -21.66 10.59
N ARG A 189 -10.36 -22.94 10.79
CA ARG A 189 -9.58 -23.81 9.90
C ARG A 189 -10.38 -25.08 9.63
N ASN A 190 -10.66 -25.37 8.36
CA ASN A 190 -11.45 -26.55 7.96
C ASN A 190 -12.79 -26.63 8.72
N ASN A 191 -13.49 -25.52 8.88
CA ASN A 191 -14.75 -25.40 9.64
C ASN A 191 -14.64 -25.73 11.14
N GLN A 192 -13.43 -25.69 11.70
CA GLN A 192 -13.20 -25.86 13.14
C GLN A 192 -12.67 -24.56 13.74
N GLU A 193 -13.21 -24.16 14.87
CA GLU A 193 -12.69 -23.05 15.65
C GLU A 193 -11.40 -23.45 16.37
N ILE A 194 -10.37 -22.65 16.20
CA ILE A 194 -9.06 -22.84 16.81
C ILE A 194 -8.65 -21.51 17.46
N THR A 195 -8.03 -21.59 18.62
CA THR A 195 -7.40 -20.42 19.25
C THR A 195 -5.90 -20.67 19.35
N ILE A 196 -5.12 -19.68 18.94
CA ILE A 196 -3.67 -19.69 19.08
C ILE A 196 -3.21 -18.50 19.91
N GLU A 197 -2.11 -18.67 20.63
CA GLU A 197 -1.44 -17.58 21.34
C GLU A 197 -0.18 -17.18 20.60
N THR A 198 0.09 -15.86 20.50
CA THR A 198 1.31 -15.34 19.90
C THR A 198 1.70 -14.01 20.51
N ASN A 199 3.02 -13.73 20.49
CA ASN A 199 3.51 -12.39 20.81
C ASN A 199 3.48 -11.52 19.55
N LEU A 200 3.14 -10.25 19.73
CA LEU A 200 3.22 -9.26 18.67
C LEU A 200 4.67 -8.87 18.40
N ILE A 201 5.03 -8.71 17.14
CA ILE A 201 6.35 -8.26 16.69
C ILE A 201 6.26 -6.88 16.07
N GLU A 202 7.40 -6.21 15.89
CA GLU A 202 7.44 -4.92 15.20
C GLU A 202 7.18 -5.09 13.70
N HIS A 203 6.38 -4.21 13.11
CA HIS A 203 6.08 -4.24 11.70
C HIS A 203 7.32 -3.92 10.84
N VAL A 204 7.53 -4.70 9.77
CA VAL A 204 8.76 -4.61 8.94
C VAL A 204 8.95 -3.25 8.24
N GLU A 205 7.87 -2.55 7.92
CA GLU A 205 7.91 -1.24 7.25
C GLU A 205 7.56 -0.07 8.18
N TYR A 206 6.81 -0.31 9.25
CA TYR A 206 6.28 0.74 10.14
C TYR A 206 6.87 0.58 11.53
N LYS A 207 7.77 1.48 11.89
CA LYS A 207 8.39 1.47 13.22
C LYS A 207 7.37 1.73 14.32
N ASN A 208 7.52 1.02 15.43
CA ASN A 208 6.64 1.07 16.61
C ASN A 208 5.20 0.60 16.36
N GLU A 209 4.91 -0.04 15.22
CA GLU A 209 3.59 -0.63 14.97
C GLU A 209 3.65 -2.14 15.26
N PRO A 210 2.70 -2.69 16.03
CA PRO A 210 2.63 -4.12 16.29
C PRO A 210 2.03 -4.88 15.10
N MET A 211 2.56 -6.07 14.82
CA MET A 211 1.98 -7.01 13.85
C MET A 211 2.09 -8.45 14.33
N VAL A 212 1.33 -9.35 13.67
CA VAL A 212 1.38 -10.80 13.91
C VAL A 212 2.37 -11.52 12.98
N GLY A 213 2.65 -10.96 11.80
CA GLY A 213 3.64 -11.51 10.86
C GLY A 213 3.07 -12.37 9.74
N PHE A 214 1.89 -12.03 9.22
CA PHE A 214 1.32 -12.67 8.04
C PHE A 214 0.75 -11.64 7.06
N LEU A 215 0.56 -12.04 5.80
CA LEU A 215 -0.18 -11.28 4.81
C LEU A 215 -1.67 -11.54 4.98
N ALA A 216 -2.45 -10.47 5.02
CA ALA A 216 -3.87 -10.49 5.28
C ALA A 216 -4.69 -9.98 4.09
N SER A 217 -5.88 -10.54 3.90
CA SER A 217 -6.94 -9.96 3.08
C SER A 217 -8.29 -10.09 3.77
N THR A 218 -9.28 -9.30 3.33
CA THR A 218 -10.65 -9.38 3.86
C THR A 218 -11.52 -10.07 2.82
N PRO A 219 -11.91 -11.33 3.05
CA PRO A 219 -12.83 -12.00 2.14
C PRO A 219 -14.26 -11.49 2.33
N ASN A 220 -15.00 -11.41 1.23
CA ASN A 220 -16.45 -11.14 1.21
C ASN A 220 -16.90 -9.88 1.97
N GLN A 221 -16.02 -8.88 2.14
CA GLN A 221 -16.44 -7.62 2.75
C GLN A 221 -17.41 -6.90 1.82
N GLN A 222 -18.60 -6.62 2.34
CA GLN A 222 -19.67 -5.90 1.64
C GLN A 222 -20.03 -4.63 2.42
N PHE A 223 -20.27 -3.56 1.68
CA PHE A 223 -20.79 -2.31 2.20
C PHE A 223 -22.08 -2.00 1.47
N THR A 224 -23.06 -1.47 2.20
CA THR A 224 -24.30 -0.95 1.62
C THR A 224 -24.30 0.56 1.80
N PHE A 225 -24.19 1.27 0.68
CA PHE A 225 -24.21 2.73 0.63
C PHE A 225 -25.58 3.25 0.22
N PRO A 226 -25.98 4.46 0.65
CA PRO A 226 -27.26 5.06 0.28
C PRO A 226 -27.34 5.50 -1.20
N PHE A 227 -26.19 5.61 -1.88
CA PHE A 227 -26.03 5.93 -3.31
C PHE A 227 -24.70 5.40 -3.82
N ASP A 228 -24.54 5.33 -5.13
CA ASP A 228 -23.35 4.79 -5.77
C ASP A 228 -22.19 5.80 -5.74
N VAL A 229 -21.02 5.34 -5.31
CA VAL A 229 -19.77 6.09 -5.33
C VAL A 229 -18.73 5.22 -6.03
N ASP A 230 -18.22 5.67 -7.17
CA ASP A 230 -17.18 5.00 -7.94
C ASP A 230 -15.89 5.80 -7.91
N ILE A 231 -14.80 5.18 -7.48
CA ILE A 231 -13.46 5.78 -7.42
C ILE A 231 -12.56 5.05 -8.40
N GLN A 232 -12.12 5.75 -9.45
CA GLN A 232 -11.22 5.18 -10.45
C GLN A 232 -9.81 5.03 -9.90
N THR A 233 -9.52 3.86 -9.30
CA THR A 233 -8.22 3.61 -8.64
C THR A 233 -7.11 3.21 -9.60
N GLY A 234 -7.44 2.80 -10.82
CA GLY A 234 -6.47 2.38 -11.84
C GLY A 234 -5.59 1.21 -11.37
N ASN A 235 -4.28 1.39 -11.50
CA ASN A 235 -3.28 0.39 -11.06
C ASN A 235 -2.65 0.73 -9.70
N VAL A 236 -3.27 1.62 -8.91
CA VAL A 236 -2.78 1.94 -7.57
C VAL A 236 -3.24 0.86 -6.61
N GLY A 237 -2.31 0.31 -5.84
CA GLY A 237 -2.60 -0.75 -4.86
C GLY A 237 -2.19 -0.34 -3.45
N GLY A 238 -2.73 -1.09 -2.47
CA GLY A 238 -2.44 -0.93 -1.06
C GLY A 238 -3.32 0.11 -0.34
N PRO A 239 -3.50 -0.01 0.98
CA PRO A 239 -4.51 0.72 1.74
C PRO A 239 -4.13 2.17 2.08
N SER A 240 -2.94 2.64 1.70
CA SER A 240 -2.41 3.95 2.12
C SER A 240 -3.07 5.16 1.46
N ALA A 241 -4.08 4.94 0.63
CA ALA A 241 -4.85 5.97 -0.05
C ALA A 241 -6.15 6.34 0.67
N GLY A 242 -6.62 5.51 1.59
CA GLY A 242 -7.94 5.61 2.20
C GLY A 242 -8.26 6.99 2.78
N MET A 243 -7.33 7.58 3.52
CA MET A 243 -7.54 8.94 4.06
C MET A 243 -7.81 9.97 2.95
N MET A 244 -7.03 9.95 1.88
CA MET A 244 -7.18 10.94 0.81
C MET A 244 -8.45 10.69 -0.02
N MET A 245 -8.86 9.42 -0.19
CA MET A 245 -10.13 9.07 -0.80
C MET A 245 -11.29 9.57 0.05
N ALA A 246 -11.29 9.31 1.37
CA ALA A 246 -12.32 9.78 2.28
C ALA A 246 -12.47 11.30 2.24
N LEU A 247 -11.34 12.04 2.25
CA LEU A 247 -11.35 13.50 2.15
C LEU A 247 -11.88 13.98 0.80
N ASN A 248 -11.58 13.29 -0.32
CA ASN A 248 -12.12 13.64 -1.63
C ASN A 248 -13.65 13.42 -1.68
N VAL A 249 -14.13 12.23 -1.25
CA VAL A 249 -15.56 11.93 -1.21
C VAL A 249 -16.30 12.94 -0.30
N TYR A 250 -15.77 13.18 0.89
CA TYR A 250 -16.30 14.17 1.82
C TYR A 250 -16.38 15.57 1.17
N ASN A 251 -15.32 16.02 0.51
CA ASN A 251 -15.27 17.34 -0.13
C ASN A 251 -16.32 17.47 -1.24
N LEU A 252 -16.48 16.43 -2.06
CA LEU A 252 -17.48 16.42 -3.14
C LEU A 252 -18.92 16.46 -2.64
N LEU A 253 -19.18 16.01 -1.41
CA LEU A 253 -20.54 15.94 -0.82
C LEU A 253 -20.87 17.11 0.13
N THR A 254 -19.96 18.07 0.36
CA THR A 254 -20.18 19.20 1.25
C THR A 254 -20.13 20.53 0.52
N GLU A 255 -20.91 21.52 0.97
CA GLU A 255 -20.88 22.90 0.42
C GLU A 255 -19.59 23.66 0.73
N ASN A 256 -18.82 23.23 1.73
CA ASN A 256 -17.65 23.91 2.17
C ASN A 256 -16.38 23.24 1.61
N ASP A 257 -15.68 23.91 0.70
CA ASP A 257 -14.41 23.44 0.18
C ASP A 257 -13.35 23.32 1.29
N ILE A 258 -13.04 22.09 1.70
CA ILE A 258 -12.00 21.81 2.70
C ILE A 258 -10.60 22.16 2.21
N THR A 259 -10.39 22.24 0.91
CA THR A 259 -9.11 22.62 0.30
C THR A 259 -8.86 24.12 0.35
N LYS A 260 -9.92 24.93 0.42
CA LYS A 260 -9.88 26.40 0.33
C LYS A 260 -9.19 26.86 -0.96
N GLY A 261 -9.50 26.20 -2.08
CA GLY A 261 -8.90 26.47 -3.38
C GLY A 261 -7.43 26.04 -3.53
N LYS A 262 -6.89 25.24 -2.59
CA LYS A 262 -5.47 24.82 -2.62
C LYS A 262 -5.32 23.41 -3.14
N LYS A 263 -4.13 23.12 -3.66
CA LYS A 263 -3.70 21.77 -3.95
C LYS A 263 -3.07 21.16 -2.71
N ILE A 264 -3.71 20.16 -2.16
CA ILE A 264 -3.27 19.46 -0.96
C ILE A 264 -2.87 18.03 -1.35
N ALA A 265 -1.70 17.59 -0.89
CA ALA A 265 -1.25 16.24 -1.11
C ALA A 265 -1.02 15.53 0.23
N GLY A 266 -1.46 14.29 0.32
CA GLY A 266 -1.37 13.51 1.54
C GLY A 266 -1.30 12.01 1.28
N THR A 267 -1.21 11.25 2.35
CA THR A 267 -1.29 9.80 2.37
C THR A 267 -1.63 9.33 3.77
N GLY A 268 -2.43 8.31 3.90
CA GLY A 268 -2.83 7.70 5.16
C GLY A 268 -3.73 6.50 4.91
N THR A 269 -3.60 5.45 5.70
CA THR A 269 -4.67 4.47 5.81
C THR A 269 -5.82 5.11 6.59
N ILE A 270 -7.03 4.60 6.41
CA ILE A 270 -8.19 5.02 7.20
C ILE A 270 -8.90 3.79 7.74
N GLU A 271 -9.36 3.87 8.96
CA GLU A 271 -10.13 2.84 9.64
C GLU A 271 -11.59 3.24 9.68
N ILE A 272 -12.48 2.28 9.85
CA ILE A 272 -13.95 2.52 9.82
C ILE A 272 -14.42 3.51 10.90
N ASN A 273 -13.66 3.64 12.00
CA ASN A 273 -13.91 4.63 13.05
C ASN A 273 -13.36 6.04 12.73
N GLY A 274 -12.79 6.24 11.53
CA GLY A 274 -12.17 7.49 11.10
C GLY A 274 -10.71 7.70 11.55
N SER A 275 -10.12 6.75 12.30
CA SER A 275 -8.71 6.83 12.69
C SER A 275 -7.80 6.70 11.48
N ILE A 276 -6.73 7.48 11.47
CA ILE A 276 -5.71 7.48 10.41
C ILE A 276 -4.50 6.70 10.89
N GLY A 277 -4.05 5.77 10.06
CA GLY A 277 -2.91 4.94 10.38
C GLY A 277 -1.65 5.27 9.56
N PRO A 278 -0.52 4.65 9.94
CA PRO A 278 0.76 4.86 9.31
C PRO A 278 0.82 4.32 7.89
N VAL A 279 1.82 4.80 7.14
CA VAL A 279 2.04 4.40 5.74
C VAL A 279 3.50 4.07 5.48
N GLY A 280 3.74 3.12 4.60
CA GLY A 280 5.07 2.80 4.11
C GLY A 280 5.59 3.83 3.11
N GLY A 281 6.92 3.86 2.94
CA GLY A 281 7.58 4.69 1.93
C GLY A 281 7.45 6.19 2.17
N VAL A 282 7.38 6.65 3.41
CA VAL A 282 7.21 8.08 3.78
C VAL A 282 8.28 8.94 3.12
N LYS A 283 9.53 8.47 3.11
CA LYS A 283 10.66 9.15 2.45
C LYS A 283 10.40 9.36 0.95
N GLN A 284 9.95 8.33 0.24
CA GLN A 284 9.65 8.38 -1.19
C GLN A 284 8.41 9.23 -1.46
N LYS A 285 7.40 9.14 -0.61
CA LYS A 285 6.18 9.96 -0.69
C LYS A 285 6.48 11.45 -0.48
N ALA A 286 7.40 11.79 0.43
CA ALA A 286 7.85 13.16 0.61
C ALA A 286 8.53 13.73 -0.66
N VAL A 287 9.29 12.89 -1.38
CA VAL A 287 9.87 13.28 -2.68
C VAL A 287 8.77 13.45 -3.74
N SER A 288 7.76 12.56 -3.76
CA SER A 288 6.58 12.68 -4.63
C SER A 288 5.89 14.05 -4.46
N TYR A 289 5.75 14.53 -3.23
CA TYR A 289 5.21 15.86 -2.94
C TYR A 289 6.06 16.99 -3.54
N THR A 290 7.40 16.89 -3.52
CA THR A 290 8.27 17.91 -4.10
C THR A 290 8.12 18.00 -5.62
N HIS A 291 7.80 16.91 -6.30
CA HIS A 291 7.49 16.90 -7.73
C HIS A 291 6.19 17.65 -8.02
N LEU A 292 5.14 17.47 -7.22
CA LEU A 292 3.91 18.26 -7.37
C LEU A 292 4.18 19.75 -7.25
N ARG A 293 4.92 20.15 -6.20
CA ARG A 293 5.29 21.54 -5.97
C ARG A 293 6.18 22.15 -7.08
N ALA A 294 7.09 21.37 -7.66
CA ALA A 294 7.96 21.83 -8.74
C ALA A 294 7.19 22.12 -10.04
N HIS A 295 6.08 21.43 -10.29
CA HIS A 295 5.18 21.73 -11.40
C HIS A 295 4.38 23.01 -11.19
N GLU A 296 4.10 23.40 -9.94
CA GLU A 296 3.39 24.62 -9.57
C GLU A 296 4.27 25.88 -9.66
N THR A 297 5.56 25.78 -9.33
CA THR A 297 6.49 26.92 -9.34
C THR A 297 6.81 27.46 -10.74
N ARG A 298 6.35 26.81 -11.80
CA ARG A 298 6.38 27.42 -13.16
C ARG A 298 5.19 28.33 -13.46
N GLY A 299 4.19 28.41 -12.57
CA GLY A 299 2.97 29.21 -12.78
C GLY A 299 2.68 30.31 -11.76
N ASN A 300 3.01 30.16 -10.48
CA ASN A 300 2.71 31.21 -9.48
C ASN A 300 3.62 31.05 -8.24
N LEU A 301 4.70 31.85 -8.20
CA LEU A 301 5.38 32.20 -6.96
C LEU A 301 4.54 33.26 -6.26
N VAL A 302 3.74 32.89 -5.28
CA VAL A 302 3.27 33.80 -4.25
C VAL A 302 3.78 33.23 -2.91
N CYS A 303 4.66 34.03 -2.30
CA CYS A 303 5.25 33.78 -0.98
C CYS A 303 4.18 33.71 0.11
#